data_a486fb26983b96990627dc59f17f069e
#
_entry.id   a486fb26983b96990627dc59f17f069e
#
_cell.length_a   1.000
_cell.length_b   1.000
_cell.length_c   1.000
_cell.angle_alpha   90.00
_cell.angle_beta   90.00
_cell.angle_gamma   90.00
#
_symmetry.space_group_name_H-M   'P 1'
#
loop_
_entity.id
_entity.type
_entity.pdbx_description
1 polymer ?
#
loop_
_entity_poly.entity_id
_entity_poly.type
_entity_poly.pdbx_seq_one_letter_code
_entity_poly.pdbx_strand_id
1 'polypeptide(L)'
;MIKVDTLINLLKKNNTNFFTGVPDSVLKELSSYLKNQRNHIIATSEGSAVSIGIGHYLSTKKIPCIYMQNSGLSNALNPLISIAHKKVYSIPLILIIGWRGSPKVKDEPQHNVKGKITREILKLLNIKYTILRSNKDFKKFDKQIKHAKKNNTIVACLIEQGTLHKNSRSSSKKDFYSLDKEYFLKTLIKEIPTRSKVISSTGYNSRELMYLRKKFNLNKSKDFYMVGGMGHTSSVALGYSLASKNNIFCIDGDGAFLMHLGSIMTAGNFAKKNFKYILLNNNSHDSVGGQSTNADNINFEKLSKSLGFKKFYSIKNKQNLLKITKNFIKMNGPAFLEVKVTNSKIKKLPRPDNLIKIKNEFMKK
;
A
#
# COMPACT_ATOMS: atom_id res chain seq x y z
N MET A 1 7.65 24.47 -8.11
CA MET A 1 6.75 23.32 -8.33
C MET A 1 6.78 22.93 -9.80
N ILE A 2 6.73 21.65 -10.09
CA ILE A 2 6.87 21.07 -11.44
C ILE A 2 5.51 20.56 -11.91
N LYS A 3 5.09 20.93 -13.12
CA LYS A 3 3.88 20.39 -13.75
C LYS A 3 4.11 18.92 -14.13
N VAL A 4 3.15 18.05 -13.84
CA VAL A 4 3.22 16.63 -14.22
C VAL A 4 3.41 16.46 -15.73
N ASP A 5 2.74 17.29 -16.54
CA ASP A 5 2.84 17.27 -18.00
C ASP A 5 4.32 17.42 -18.47
N THR A 6 5.11 18.26 -17.79
CA THR A 6 6.53 18.44 -18.15
C THR A 6 7.32 17.14 -17.98
N LEU A 7 7.08 16.40 -16.88
CA LEU A 7 7.70 15.11 -16.66
C LEU A 7 7.24 14.07 -17.70
N ILE A 8 5.95 14.01 -17.97
CA ILE A 8 5.38 13.08 -18.94
C ILE A 8 5.90 13.38 -20.36
N ASN A 9 5.97 14.66 -20.75
CA ASN A 9 6.48 15.06 -22.05
C ASN A 9 7.96 14.68 -22.22
N LEU A 10 8.78 14.80 -21.15
CA LEU A 10 10.17 14.33 -21.19
C LEU A 10 10.24 12.80 -21.40
N LEU A 11 9.41 12.03 -20.70
CA LEU A 11 9.35 10.57 -20.86
C LEU A 11 8.92 10.18 -22.28
N LYS A 12 7.86 10.81 -22.80
CA LYS A 12 7.36 10.60 -24.17
C LYS A 12 8.42 10.95 -25.23
N LYS A 13 9.15 12.06 -25.07
CA LYS A 13 10.28 12.45 -25.93
C LYS A 13 11.37 11.38 -25.99
N ASN A 14 11.52 10.62 -24.92
CA ASN A 14 12.44 9.49 -24.85
C ASN A 14 11.79 8.15 -25.24
N ASN A 15 10.65 8.14 -25.92
CA ASN A 15 9.89 6.95 -26.35
C ASN A 15 9.43 6.05 -25.18
N THR A 16 9.26 6.64 -24.00
CA THR A 16 8.72 5.96 -22.81
C THR A 16 7.24 6.26 -22.71
N ASN A 17 6.41 5.31 -23.17
CA ASN A 17 4.96 5.46 -23.26
C ASN A 17 4.20 4.42 -22.44
N PHE A 18 4.86 3.51 -21.77
CA PHE A 18 4.25 2.52 -20.90
C PHE A 18 4.59 2.80 -19.44
N PHE A 19 3.57 2.77 -18.59
CA PHE A 19 3.66 3.11 -17.17
C PHE A 19 3.08 2.00 -16.32
N THR A 20 3.78 1.62 -15.27
CA THR A 20 3.26 0.70 -14.25
C THR A 20 3.78 1.09 -12.88
N GLY A 21 3.08 0.73 -11.83
CA GLY A 21 3.53 1.08 -10.48
C GLY A 21 2.49 0.84 -9.41
N VAL A 22 2.87 1.15 -8.18
CA VAL A 22 1.99 1.15 -7.02
C VAL A 22 1.71 2.59 -6.62
N PRO A 23 0.45 3.00 -6.46
CA PRO A 23 0.09 4.36 -6.08
C PRO A 23 0.77 4.83 -4.79
N ASP A 24 1.24 6.07 -4.78
CA ASP A 24 1.96 6.69 -3.67
C ASP A 24 1.46 8.11 -3.38
N SER A 25 1.51 8.52 -2.13
CA SER A 25 1.06 9.83 -1.66
C SER A 25 1.90 10.99 -2.19
N VAL A 26 3.20 10.79 -2.44
CA VAL A 26 4.10 11.81 -3.03
C VAL A 26 3.85 11.95 -4.52
N LEU A 27 3.56 10.83 -5.18
CA LEU A 27 3.34 10.73 -6.63
C LEU A 27 1.84 10.76 -7.01
N LYS A 28 0.95 11.17 -6.11
CA LYS A 28 -0.50 11.15 -6.35
C LYS A 28 -0.90 11.95 -7.60
N GLU A 29 -0.19 13.03 -7.90
CA GLU A 29 -0.45 13.85 -9.09
C GLU A 29 -0.07 13.12 -10.38
N LEU A 30 1.04 12.37 -10.36
CA LEU A 30 1.46 11.49 -11.46
C LEU A 30 0.45 10.35 -11.66
N SER A 31 0.13 9.62 -10.60
CA SER A 31 -0.81 8.50 -10.69
C SER A 31 -2.24 8.94 -11.07
N SER A 32 -2.65 10.15 -10.66
CA SER A 32 -3.92 10.75 -11.09
C SER A 32 -3.91 11.12 -12.57
N TYR A 33 -2.80 11.61 -13.09
CA TYR A 33 -2.63 11.89 -14.52
C TYR A 33 -2.71 10.60 -15.35
N LEU A 34 -2.05 9.53 -14.87
CA LEU A 34 -1.97 8.25 -15.56
C LEU A 34 -3.27 7.44 -15.51
N LYS A 35 -4.19 7.74 -14.59
CA LYS A 35 -5.39 6.93 -14.32
C LYS A 35 -6.18 6.54 -15.57
N ASN A 36 -6.28 7.44 -16.55
CA ASN A 36 -7.08 7.24 -17.75
C ASN A 36 -6.23 6.92 -19.00
N GLN A 37 -4.94 6.65 -18.83
CA GLN A 37 -4.06 6.32 -19.95
C GLN A 37 -4.15 4.83 -20.26
N ARG A 38 -4.35 4.48 -21.54
CA ARG A 38 -4.44 3.07 -21.98
C ARG A 38 -3.17 2.25 -21.70
N ASN A 39 -2.02 2.90 -21.66
CA ASN A 39 -0.72 2.26 -21.46
C ASN A 39 -0.25 2.37 -19.98
N HIS A 40 -1.19 2.31 -19.06
CA HIS A 40 -0.93 2.39 -17.63
C HIS A 40 -1.55 1.21 -16.88
N ILE A 41 -0.74 0.52 -16.07
CA ILE A 41 -1.16 -0.59 -15.24
C ILE A 41 -0.80 -0.30 -13.78
N ILE A 42 -1.79 -0.34 -12.90
CA ILE A 42 -1.56 -0.34 -11.46
C ILE A 42 -1.26 -1.77 -11.04
N ALA A 43 -0.06 -1.99 -10.53
CA ALA A 43 0.36 -3.29 -10.04
C ALA A 43 -0.04 -3.48 -8.57
N THR A 44 -0.21 -4.72 -8.16
CA THR A 44 -0.53 -5.07 -6.77
C THR A 44 0.67 -4.87 -5.83
N SER A 45 1.90 -5.03 -6.35
CA SER A 45 3.14 -4.83 -5.59
C SER A 45 4.23 -4.21 -6.47
N GLU A 46 5.26 -3.64 -5.85
CA GLU A 46 6.34 -2.98 -6.56
C GLU A 46 7.22 -3.99 -7.32
N GLY A 47 7.39 -5.20 -6.80
CA GLY A 47 8.07 -6.28 -7.50
C GLY A 47 7.33 -6.69 -8.77
N SER A 48 6.00 -6.79 -8.70
CA SER A 48 5.15 -7.04 -9.87
C SER A 48 5.23 -5.90 -10.87
N ALA A 49 5.25 -4.64 -10.42
CA ALA A 49 5.38 -3.48 -11.30
C ALA A 49 6.70 -3.54 -12.10
N VAL A 50 7.82 -3.82 -11.43
CA VAL A 50 9.12 -3.99 -12.11
C VAL A 50 9.05 -5.12 -13.13
N SER A 51 8.47 -6.26 -12.77
CA SER A 51 8.38 -7.44 -13.65
C SER A 51 7.49 -7.19 -14.87
N ILE A 52 6.36 -6.49 -14.70
CA ILE A 52 5.52 -6.05 -15.84
C ILE A 52 6.31 -5.13 -16.79
N GLY A 53 7.08 -4.20 -16.23
CA GLY A 53 7.96 -3.32 -17.00
C GLY A 53 9.02 -4.11 -17.78
N ILE A 54 9.65 -5.10 -17.15
CA ILE A 54 10.62 -6.00 -17.81
C ILE A 54 9.96 -6.71 -19.01
N GLY A 55 8.77 -7.31 -18.80
CA GLY A 55 8.02 -7.98 -19.86
C GLY A 55 7.68 -7.03 -21.03
N HIS A 56 7.28 -5.79 -20.72
CA HIS A 56 7.05 -4.78 -21.75
C HIS A 56 8.30 -4.49 -22.58
N TYR A 57 9.45 -4.30 -21.92
CA TYR A 57 10.72 -4.07 -22.62
C TYR A 57 11.11 -5.25 -23.52
N LEU A 58 11.00 -6.47 -23.01
CA LEU A 58 11.34 -7.69 -23.77
C LEU A 58 10.51 -7.83 -25.05
N SER A 59 9.24 -7.43 -25.02
CA SER A 59 8.34 -7.52 -26.18
C SER A 59 8.50 -6.36 -27.17
N THR A 60 8.79 -5.14 -26.67
CA THR A 60 8.70 -3.91 -27.49
C THR A 60 10.03 -3.21 -27.71
N LYS A 61 11.06 -3.55 -26.95
CA LYS A 61 12.36 -2.84 -26.86
C LYS A 61 12.22 -1.37 -26.42
N LYS A 62 11.04 -0.95 -25.95
CA LYS A 62 10.76 0.41 -25.44
C LYS A 62 10.95 0.43 -23.92
N ILE A 63 11.69 1.40 -23.40
CA ILE A 63 11.94 1.50 -21.95
C ILE A 63 10.65 1.88 -21.23
N PRO A 64 10.20 1.08 -20.23
CA PRO A 64 9.03 1.41 -19.41
C PRO A 64 9.38 2.39 -18.31
N CYS A 65 8.37 3.08 -17.80
CA CYS A 65 8.44 3.87 -16.57
C CYS A 65 7.71 3.16 -15.44
N ILE A 66 8.44 2.86 -14.35
CA ILE A 66 7.89 2.25 -13.15
C ILE A 66 7.88 3.29 -12.04
N TYR A 67 6.72 3.49 -11.38
CA TYR A 67 6.61 4.43 -10.28
C TYR A 67 6.25 3.74 -8.97
N MET A 68 6.82 4.21 -7.86
CA MET A 68 6.62 3.66 -6.52
C MET A 68 7.02 4.65 -5.43
N GLN A 69 6.58 4.42 -4.21
CA GLN A 69 7.17 5.06 -3.03
C GLN A 69 8.55 4.43 -2.73
N ASN A 70 9.48 5.19 -2.16
CA ASN A 70 10.76 4.63 -1.74
C ASN A 70 10.64 3.49 -0.72
N SER A 71 9.53 3.40 0.00
CA SER A 71 9.25 2.24 0.87
C SER A 71 9.07 0.95 0.09
N GLY A 72 8.57 1.02 -1.14
CA GLY A 72 8.37 -0.12 -2.03
C GLY A 72 9.64 -0.56 -2.75
N LEU A 73 10.71 0.25 -2.70
CA LEU A 73 11.97 -0.14 -3.33
C LEU A 73 12.50 -1.46 -2.79
N SER A 74 12.31 -1.75 -1.49
CA SER A 74 12.67 -3.03 -0.89
C SER A 74 11.90 -4.22 -1.48
N ASN A 75 10.61 -4.05 -1.81
CA ASN A 75 9.82 -5.08 -2.47
C ASN A 75 10.24 -5.30 -3.93
N ALA A 76 10.84 -4.28 -4.55
CA ALA A 76 11.31 -4.31 -5.93
C ALA A 76 12.76 -4.83 -6.08
N LEU A 77 13.52 -4.97 -4.99
CA LEU A 77 14.95 -5.31 -5.05
C LEU A 77 15.20 -6.60 -5.80
N ASN A 78 14.43 -7.67 -5.53
CA ASN A 78 14.66 -8.94 -6.17
C ASN A 78 14.56 -8.87 -7.70
N PRO A 79 13.48 -8.42 -8.34
CA PRO A 79 13.43 -8.32 -9.81
C PRO A 79 14.41 -7.28 -10.38
N LEU A 80 14.73 -6.20 -9.65
CA LEU A 80 15.75 -5.24 -10.08
C LEU A 80 17.13 -5.88 -10.15
N ILE A 81 17.50 -6.68 -9.14
CA ILE A 81 18.84 -7.32 -9.04
C ILE A 81 18.91 -8.57 -9.90
N SER A 82 17.93 -9.47 -9.74
CA SER A 82 18.01 -10.83 -10.27
C SER A 82 17.54 -10.94 -11.72
N ILE A 83 16.91 -9.89 -12.27
CA ILE A 83 16.46 -9.87 -13.65
C ILE A 83 17.01 -8.64 -14.38
N ALA A 84 16.69 -7.41 -13.96
CA ALA A 84 16.95 -6.22 -14.76
C ALA A 84 18.41 -5.72 -14.70
N HIS A 85 19.16 -6.07 -13.65
CA HIS A 85 20.48 -5.54 -13.41
C HIS A 85 21.44 -5.76 -14.59
N LYS A 86 22.37 -4.79 -14.82
CA LYS A 86 23.33 -4.82 -15.94
C LYS A 86 24.16 -6.10 -16.01
N LYS A 87 24.50 -6.70 -14.87
CA LYS A 87 25.27 -7.95 -14.79
C LYS A 87 24.42 -9.21 -14.97
N VAL A 88 23.12 -9.09 -15.20
CA VAL A 88 22.21 -10.22 -15.40
C VAL A 88 21.64 -10.14 -16.82
N TYR A 89 20.41 -9.61 -17.02
CA TYR A 89 19.86 -9.48 -18.37
C TYR A 89 20.01 -8.08 -18.97
N SER A 90 20.54 -7.12 -18.23
CA SER A 90 20.83 -5.76 -18.71
C SER A 90 19.59 -5.08 -19.31
N ILE A 91 18.49 -5.03 -18.56
CA ILE A 91 17.20 -4.49 -19.01
C ILE A 91 17.08 -3.04 -18.53
N PRO A 92 16.95 -2.06 -19.45
CA PRO A 92 16.79 -0.66 -19.06
C PRO A 92 15.40 -0.37 -18.53
N LEU A 93 15.33 0.32 -17.39
CA LEU A 93 14.11 0.74 -16.74
C LEU A 93 14.24 2.19 -16.26
N ILE A 94 13.14 2.94 -16.26
CA ILE A 94 13.04 4.25 -15.61
C ILE A 94 12.22 4.08 -14.34
N LEU A 95 12.81 4.41 -13.19
CA LEU A 95 12.15 4.39 -11.89
C LEU A 95 11.80 5.82 -11.46
N ILE A 96 10.53 6.12 -11.25
CA ILE A 96 10.06 7.34 -10.60
C ILE A 96 9.71 7.02 -9.16
N ILE A 97 10.50 7.53 -8.23
CA ILE A 97 10.41 7.15 -6.81
C ILE A 97 9.96 8.35 -5.99
N GLY A 98 8.78 8.25 -5.38
CA GLY A 98 8.32 9.19 -4.37
C GLY A 98 9.17 9.06 -3.11
N TRP A 99 9.95 10.10 -2.80
CA TRP A 99 10.96 10.05 -1.75
C TRP A 99 10.41 10.59 -0.43
N ARG A 100 9.76 9.72 0.35
CA ARG A 100 9.36 10.00 1.73
C ARG A 100 10.58 9.98 2.65
N GLY A 101 10.56 10.85 3.65
CA GLY A 101 11.67 10.95 4.62
C GLY A 101 12.96 11.48 4.03
N SER A 102 12.89 12.28 2.95
CA SER A 102 14.08 12.96 2.42
C SER A 102 14.71 13.88 3.49
N PRO A 103 16.03 14.07 3.51
CA PRO A 103 16.70 14.83 4.59
C PRO A 103 16.21 16.26 4.79
N LYS A 104 15.57 16.84 3.77
CA LYS A 104 15.05 18.22 3.78
C LYS A 104 13.60 18.36 4.22
N VAL A 105 12.89 17.23 4.42
CA VAL A 105 11.45 17.25 4.72
C VAL A 105 11.20 16.46 6.00
N LYS A 106 10.56 17.11 6.98
CA LYS A 106 10.10 16.44 8.20
C LYS A 106 9.02 15.41 7.85
N ASP A 107 9.23 14.17 8.26
CA ASP A 107 8.32 13.07 7.95
C ASP A 107 8.15 12.14 9.16
N GLU A 108 7.32 11.11 9.01
CA GLU A 108 7.02 10.12 10.05
C GLU A 108 8.23 9.21 10.34
N PRO A 109 8.36 8.66 11.55
CA PRO A 109 9.53 7.87 11.99
C PRO A 109 9.91 6.75 10.99
N GLN A 110 8.93 5.99 10.49
CA GLN A 110 9.18 4.92 9.52
C GLN A 110 9.71 5.42 8.18
N HIS A 111 9.37 6.65 7.79
CA HIS A 111 9.86 7.27 6.56
C HIS A 111 11.27 7.84 6.73
N ASN A 112 11.63 8.33 7.91
CA ASN A 112 12.94 8.92 8.17
C ASN A 112 14.08 7.90 7.92
N VAL A 113 13.91 6.65 8.37
CA VAL A 113 14.90 5.58 8.10
C VAL A 113 14.97 5.29 6.61
N LYS A 114 13.82 5.05 5.97
CA LYS A 114 13.76 4.74 4.53
C LYS A 114 14.27 5.87 3.65
N GLY A 115 14.01 7.12 4.04
CA GLY A 115 14.50 8.30 3.35
C GLY A 115 16.03 8.35 3.29
N LYS A 116 16.69 8.05 4.41
CA LYS A 116 18.17 8.02 4.50
C LYS A 116 18.77 6.93 3.62
N ILE A 117 18.25 5.69 3.71
CA ILE A 117 18.83 4.54 2.99
C ILE A 117 18.49 4.50 1.49
N THR A 118 17.48 5.24 1.02
CA THR A 118 17.05 5.20 -0.39
C THR A 118 18.19 5.47 -1.37
N ARG A 119 18.99 6.50 -1.11
CA ARG A 119 20.11 6.87 -1.97
C ARG A 119 21.23 5.82 -1.93
N GLU A 120 21.47 5.24 -0.78
CA GLU A 120 22.50 4.22 -0.59
C GLU A 120 22.13 2.92 -1.33
N ILE A 121 20.87 2.52 -1.28
CA ILE A 121 20.37 1.38 -2.08
C ILE A 121 20.60 1.63 -3.57
N LEU A 122 20.24 2.81 -4.09
CA LEU A 122 20.44 3.13 -5.49
C LEU A 122 21.93 3.11 -5.88
N LYS A 123 22.82 3.61 -4.99
CA LYS A 123 24.28 3.55 -5.19
C LYS A 123 24.81 2.11 -5.21
N LEU A 124 24.39 1.27 -4.23
CA LEU A 124 24.79 -0.13 -4.16
C LEU A 124 24.39 -0.91 -5.42
N LEU A 125 23.25 -0.58 -6.01
CA LEU A 125 22.78 -1.16 -7.26
C LEU A 125 23.38 -0.50 -8.51
N ASN A 126 24.31 0.45 -8.37
CA ASN A 126 24.86 1.24 -9.46
C ASN A 126 23.78 1.94 -10.32
N ILE A 127 22.63 2.27 -9.72
CA ILE A 127 21.55 2.98 -10.39
C ILE A 127 21.82 4.48 -10.33
N LYS A 128 22.08 5.09 -11.48
CA LYS A 128 22.19 6.56 -11.58
C LYS A 128 20.85 7.20 -11.28
N TYR A 129 20.84 8.28 -10.48
CA TYR A 129 19.60 8.96 -10.15
C TYR A 129 19.71 10.48 -10.21
N THR A 130 18.59 11.13 -10.46
CA THR A 130 18.39 12.57 -10.34
C THR A 130 17.36 12.85 -9.23
N ILE A 131 17.64 13.83 -8.38
CA ILE A 131 16.61 14.39 -7.48
C ILE A 131 15.95 15.53 -8.23
N LEU A 132 14.67 15.37 -8.54
CA LEU A 132 13.90 16.35 -9.28
C LEU A 132 13.27 17.38 -8.33
N ARG A 133 13.77 18.61 -8.34
CA ARG A 133 13.30 19.73 -7.53
C ARG A 133 12.79 20.91 -8.34
N SER A 134 13.35 21.06 -9.54
CA SER A 134 13.06 22.19 -10.43
C SER A 134 13.14 21.77 -11.91
N ASN A 135 12.71 22.66 -12.80
CA ASN A 135 12.81 22.42 -14.24
C ASN A 135 14.27 22.29 -14.72
N LYS A 136 15.24 22.85 -14.00
CA LYS A 136 16.67 22.72 -14.35
C LYS A 136 17.16 21.27 -14.26
N ASP A 137 16.55 20.46 -13.39
CA ASP A 137 16.94 19.07 -13.16
C ASP A 137 16.55 18.16 -14.33
N PHE A 138 15.60 18.55 -15.17
CA PHE A 138 15.17 17.78 -16.34
C PHE A 138 16.31 17.54 -17.34
N LYS A 139 17.21 18.51 -17.54
CA LYS A 139 18.36 18.33 -18.43
C LYS A 139 19.26 17.18 -17.97
N LYS A 140 19.49 17.09 -16.65
CA LYS A 140 20.28 16.00 -16.06
C LYS A 140 19.55 14.67 -16.20
N PHE A 141 18.25 14.65 -15.91
CA PHE A 141 17.46 13.43 -15.98
C PHE A 141 17.36 12.91 -17.43
N ASP A 142 17.15 13.80 -18.41
CA ASP A 142 17.16 13.44 -19.84
C ASP A 142 18.48 12.78 -20.28
N LYS A 143 19.63 13.36 -19.87
CA LYS A 143 20.94 12.75 -20.12
C LYS A 143 21.06 11.37 -19.51
N GLN A 144 20.54 11.16 -18.30
CA GLN A 144 20.58 9.85 -17.64
C GLN A 144 19.66 8.83 -18.32
N ILE A 145 18.47 9.24 -18.80
CA ILE A 145 17.58 8.35 -19.57
C ILE A 145 18.27 7.92 -20.87
N LYS A 146 18.88 8.86 -21.61
CA LYS A 146 19.64 8.56 -22.84
C LYS A 146 20.81 7.61 -22.58
N HIS A 147 21.54 7.83 -21.47
CA HIS A 147 22.61 6.94 -21.05
C HIS A 147 22.07 5.54 -20.70
N ALA A 148 20.98 5.47 -19.95
CA ALA A 148 20.34 4.19 -19.60
C ALA A 148 19.90 3.42 -20.85
N LYS A 149 19.32 4.12 -21.82
CA LYS A 149 18.93 3.54 -23.12
C LYS A 149 20.12 2.99 -23.89
N LYS A 150 21.24 3.78 -23.99
CA LYS A 150 22.44 3.36 -24.72
C LYS A 150 23.14 2.18 -24.07
N ASN A 151 23.17 2.11 -22.74
CA ASN A 151 23.95 1.14 -21.98
C ASN A 151 23.11 0.02 -21.36
N ASN A 152 21.82 -0.06 -21.68
CA ASN A 152 20.85 -1.01 -21.13
C ASN A 152 20.91 -1.09 -19.60
N THR A 153 20.78 0.07 -18.93
CA THR A 153 20.86 0.18 -17.47
C THR A 153 19.59 0.79 -16.88
N ILE A 154 19.42 0.63 -15.58
CA ILE A 154 18.33 1.25 -14.83
C ILE A 154 18.72 2.68 -14.49
N VAL A 155 17.73 3.61 -14.52
CA VAL A 155 17.87 4.99 -14.05
C VAL A 155 16.74 5.35 -13.12
N ALA A 156 16.98 6.19 -12.12
CA ALA A 156 15.95 6.62 -11.16
C ALA A 156 15.80 8.15 -11.12
N CYS A 157 14.56 8.58 -10.82
CA CYS A 157 14.23 9.95 -10.48
C CYS A 157 13.59 9.97 -9.09
N LEU A 158 14.20 10.66 -8.13
CA LEU A 158 13.67 10.87 -6.80
C LEU A 158 12.85 12.15 -6.76
N ILE A 159 11.62 12.07 -6.28
CA ILE A 159 10.67 13.18 -6.19
C ILE A 159 10.27 13.39 -4.74
N GLU A 160 10.56 14.57 -4.20
CA GLU A 160 10.20 14.97 -2.83
C GLU A 160 8.73 15.40 -2.76
N GLN A 161 8.15 15.35 -1.56
CA GLN A 161 6.77 15.80 -1.33
C GLN A 161 6.59 17.26 -1.75
N GLY A 162 5.49 17.55 -2.46
CA GLY A 162 5.16 18.89 -2.92
C GLY A 162 5.93 19.35 -4.19
N THR A 163 6.79 18.51 -4.76
CA THR A 163 7.51 18.83 -6.00
C THR A 163 6.58 18.85 -7.22
N LEU A 164 5.75 17.83 -7.36
CA LEU A 164 4.80 17.73 -8.47
C LEU A 164 3.49 18.41 -8.15
N HIS A 165 2.92 19.07 -9.16
CA HIS A 165 1.59 19.58 -9.07
C HIS A 165 0.77 19.43 -10.35
N LYS A 166 -0.55 19.40 -10.20
CA LYS A 166 -1.51 19.14 -11.26
C LYS A 166 -2.01 20.45 -11.89
N ASN A 167 -2.22 20.42 -13.21
CA ASN A 167 -2.78 21.58 -13.94
C ASN A 167 -4.30 21.66 -13.90
N SER A 168 -5.04 20.72 -13.34
CA SER A 168 -6.50 20.67 -13.37
C SER A 168 -7.12 20.08 -12.12
N ARG A 169 -8.40 20.38 -11.89
CA ARG A 169 -9.20 19.96 -10.75
C ARG A 169 -9.12 18.45 -10.51
N SER A 170 -8.90 18.05 -9.27
CA SER A 170 -8.99 16.65 -8.89
C SER A 170 -10.42 16.17 -9.05
N SER A 171 -10.64 15.07 -9.74
CA SER A 171 -11.93 14.37 -9.67
C SER A 171 -12.19 13.96 -8.23
N SER A 172 -13.40 14.20 -7.73
CA SER A 172 -13.84 13.71 -6.42
C SER A 172 -13.66 12.19 -6.37
N LYS A 173 -13.18 11.67 -5.25
CA LYS A 173 -13.14 10.23 -5.01
C LYS A 173 -14.58 9.71 -4.99
N LYS A 174 -14.88 8.76 -5.83
CA LYS A 174 -16.19 8.11 -5.85
C LYS A 174 -16.16 6.90 -4.91
N ASP A 175 -17.17 6.78 -4.05
CA ASP A 175 -17.38 5.59 -3.24
C ASP A 175 -17.93 4.46 -4.12
N PHE A 176 -17.36 3.26 -4.01
CA PHE A 176 -17.85 2.06 -4.69
C PHE A 176 -19.01 1.41 -3.93
N TYR A 177 -19.04 1.58 -2.60
CA TYR A 177 -20.02 0.99 -1.72
C TYR A 177 -20.65 2.03 -0.81
N SER A 178 -21.80 1.69 -0.21
CA SER A 178 -22.64 2.63 0.57
C SER A 178 -22.44 2.55 2.08
N LEU A 179 -21.91 1.44 2.62
CA LEU A 179 -21.75 1.27 4.05
C LEU A 179 -20.62 2.17 4.57
N ASP A 180 -20.96 3.04 5.50
CA ASP A 180 -19.98 3.93 6.12
C ASP A 180 -18.94 3.15 6.94
N LYS A 181 -17.65 3.37 6.63
CA LYS A 181 -16.54 2.68 7.29
C LYS A 181 -16.43 3.02 8.78
N GLU A 182 -16.66 4.29 9.15
CA GLU A 182 -16.67 4.71 10.56
C GLU A 182 -17.76 3.98 11.35
N TYR A 183 -18.96 3.85 10.76
CA TYR A 183 -20.07 3.13 11.38
C TYR A 183 -19.74 1.66 11.66
N PHE A 184 -19.16 0.96 10.68
CA PHE A 184 -18.73 -0.43 10.87
C PHE A 184 -17.64 -0.55 11.94
N LEU A 185 -16.59 0.24 11.85
CA LEU A 185 -15.49 0.20 12.82
C LEU A 185 -15.97 0.51 14.24
N LYS A 186 -16.85 1.50 14.40
CA LYS A 186 -17.46 1.83 15.69
C LYS A 186 -18.25 0.64 16.25
N THR A 187 -19.04 -0.03 15.44
CA THR A 187 -19.77 -1.23 15.86
C THR A 187 -18.82 -2.34 16.25
N LEU A 188 -17.81 -2.63 15.44
CA LEU A 188 -16.82 -3.67 15.71
C LEU A 188 -16.11 -3.44 17.05
N ILE A 189 -15.56 -2.24 17.29
CA ILE A 189 -14.79 -1.96 18.50
C ILE A 189 -15.63 -1.93 19.79
N LYS A 190 -16.95 -1.72 19.70
CA LYS A 190 -17.86 -1.87 20.83
C LYS A 190 -18.08 -3.33 21.21
N GLU A 191 -18.12 -4.21 20.24
CA GLU A 191 -18.48 -5.63 20.41
C GLU A 191 -17.24 -6.51 20.70
N ILE A 192 -16.04 -6.09 20.35
CA ILE A 192 -14.81 -6.85 20.60
C ILE A 192 -14.59 -7.02 22.12
N PRO A 193 -14.41 -8.26 22.62
CA PRO A 193 -14.14 -8.54 24.02
C PRO A 193 -12.87 -7.84 24.54
N THR A 194 -12.88 -7.41 25.80
CA THR A 194 -11.82 -6.58 26.41
C THR A 194 -10.42 -7.19 26.33
N ARG A 195 -10.29 -8.52 26.41
CA ARG A 195 -8.99 -9.22 26.34
C ARG A 195 -8.52 -9.48 24.90
N SER A 196 -9.32 -9.11 23.89
CA SER A 196 -8.92 -9.29 22.50
C SER A 196 -7.81 -8.33 22.11
N LYS A 197 -7.05 -8.70 21.08
CA LYS A 197 -6.04 -7.86 20.46
C LYS A 197 -6.44 -7.53 19.03
N VAL A 198 -6.22 -6.31 18.61
CA VAL A 198 -6.45 -5.86 17.24
C VAL A 198 -5.13 -5.46 16.61
N ILE A 199 -4.85 -5.98 15.42
CA ILE A 199 -3.69 -5.61 14.60
C ILE A 199 -4.24 -5.05 13.30
N SER A 200 -3.95 -3.79 13.03
CA SER A 200 -4.57 -3.04 11.93
C SER A 200 -3.52 -2.57 10.92
N SER A 201 -3.83 -2.69 9.64
CA SER A 201 -2.95 -2.34 8.53
C SER A 201 -2.64 -0.85 8.48
N THR A 202 -1.53 -0.53 7.85
CA THR A 202 -1.08 0.86 7.62
C THR A 202 -2.11 1.69 6.85
N GLY A 203 -1.97 2.99 6.91
CA GLY A 203 -2.84 3.94 6.22
C GLY A 203 -4.07 4.34 7.02
N TYR A 204 -5.21 4.50 6.37
CA TYR A 204 -6.41 4.99 7.04
C TYR A 204 -7.03 3.99 8.02
N ASN A 205 -6.85 2.68 7.82
CA ASN A 205 -7.41 1.68 8.72
C ASN A 205 -6.90 1.82 10.16
N SER A 206 -5.57 1.87 10.35
CA SER A 206 -4.98 2.12 11.67
C SER A 206 -5.35 3.49 12.25
N ARG A 207 -5.35 4.52 11.41
CA ARG A 207 -5.60 5.90 11.83
C ARG A 207 -7.05 6.13 12.22
N GLU A 208 -8.01 5.56 11.51
CA GLU A 208 -9.43 5.62 11.85
C GLU A 208 -9.73 4.80 13.10
N LEU A 209 -9.18 3.60 13.21
CA LEU A 209 -9.33 2.77 14.40
C LEU A 209 -8.83 3.51 15.64
N MET A 210 -7.63 4.11 15.60
CA MET A 210 -7.07 4.90 16.70
C MET A 210 -7.94 6.12 17.02
N TYR A 211 -8.42 6.84 16.00
CA TYR A 211 -9.30 7.99 16.16
C TYR A 211 -10.59 7.59 16.86
N LEU A 212 -11.25 6.51 16.44
CA LEU A 212 -12.51 6.05 17.01
C LEU A 212 -12.36 5.53 18.44
N ARG A 213 -11.26 4.81 18.74
CA ARG A 213 -10.94 4.41 20.12
C ARG A 213 -10.87 5.61 21.05
N LYS A 214 -10.17 6.68 20.63
CA LYS A 214 -10.06 7.91 21.40
C LYS A 214 -11.40 8.66 21.49
N LYS A 215 -12.07 8.87 20.34
CA LYS A 215 -13.33 9.64 20.25
C LYS A 215 -14.43 9.08 21.14
N PHE A 216 -14.54 7.76 21.24
CA PHE A 216 -15.62 7.09 21.98
C PHE A 216 -15.16 6.49 23.31
N ASN A 217 -13.94 6.78 23.74
CA ASN A 217 -13.34 6.22 24.97
C ASN A 217 -13.45 4.68 25.04
N LEU A 218 -13.21 4.00 23.93
CA LEU A 218 -13.35 2.55 23.78
C LEU A 218 -12.00 1.82 23.91
N ASN A 219 -11.20 2.17 24.92
CA ASN A 219 -9.85 1.61 25.15
C ASN A 219 -9.87 0.20 25.79
N LYS A 220 -10.90 -0.59 25.55
CA LYS A 220 -11.07 -1.91 26.15
C LYS A 220 -10.07 -2.95 25.66
N SER A 221 -9.57 -2.83 24.44
CA SER A 221 -8.52 -3.68 23.89
C SER A 221 -7.30 -2.87 23.54
N LYS A 222 -6.14 -3.52 23.56
CA LYS A 222 -4.88 -2.88 23.22
C LYS A 222 -4.59 -3.20 21.76
N ASP A 223 -4.53 -2.16 20.92
CA ASP A 223 -4.41 -2.29 19.48
C ASP A 223 -2.97 -2.06 19.02
N PHE A 224 -2.54 -2.78 17.99
CA PHE A 224 -1.28 -2.55 17.31
C PHE A 224 -1.55 -1.89 15.95
N TYR A 225 -1.18 -0.63 15.84
CA TYR A 225 -1.38 0.17 14.63
C TYR A 225 -0.13 0.09 13.75
N MET A 226 -0.19 -0.64 12.65
CA MET A 226 0.92 -0.64 11.71
C MET A 226 1.04 0.72 11.01
N VAL A 227 2.23 1.28 11.00
CA VAL A 227 2.53 2.57 10.35
C VAL A 227 3.24 2.41 9.00
N GLY A 228 3.61 1.19 8.66
CA GLY A 228 4.25 0.79 7.40
C GLY A 228 4.11 -0.71 7.20
N GLY A 229 4.87 -1.31 6.26
CA GLY A 229 4.80 -2.74 6.00
C GLY A 229 3.45 -3.16 5.41
N MET A 230 2.94 -2.43 4.43
CA MET A 230 1.71 -2.77 3.71
C MET A 230 1.76 -4.22 3.23
N GLY A 231 0.65 -4.96 3.40
CA GLY A 231 0.55 -6.37 3.03
C GLY A 231 1.08 -7.38 4.07
N HIS A 232 1.70 -6.93 5.18
CA HIS A 232 2.24 -7.82 6.20
C HIS A 232 1.38 -7.93 7.47
N THR A 233 0.22 -7.32 7.52
CA THR A 233 -0.67 -7.31 8.70
C THR A 233 -1.10 -8.71 9.10
N SER A 234 -1.48 -9.54 8.13
CA SER A 234 -1.86 -10.93 8.35
C SER A 234 -0.74 -11.77 8.97
N SER A 235 0.50 -11.56 8.51
CA SER A 235 1.67 -12.28 9.04
C SER A 235 1.98 -11.88 10.47
N VAL A 236 1.90 -10.59 10.81
CA VAL A 236 2.07 -10.11 12.21
C VAL A 236 0.96 -10.68 13.09
N ALA A 237 -0.27 -10.67 12.62
CA ALA A 237 -1.42 -11.20 13.36
C ALA A 237 -1.33 -12.73 13.52
N LEU A 238 -0.88 -13.44 12.49
CA LEU A 238 -0.61 -14.88 12.57
C LEU A 238 0.43 -15.19 13.64
N GLY A 239 1.61 -14.58 13.58
CA GLY A 239 2.67 -14.80 14.56
C GLY A 239 2.19 -14.57 15.99
N TYR A 240 1.41 -13.53 16.23
CA TYR A 240 0.81 -13.28 17.54
C TYR A 240 -0.22 -14.37 17.93
N SER A 241 -1.07 -14.82 16.99
CA SER A 241 -2.11 -15.81 17.25
C SER A 241 -1.56 -17.17 17.66
N LEU A 242 -0.40 -17.54 17.12
CA LEU A 242 0.26 -18.81 17.43
C LEU A 242 0.73 -18.91 18.88
N ALA A 243 1.13 -17.79 19.46
CA ALA A 243 1.65 -17.71 20.84
C ALA A 243 0.61 -17.22 21.88
N SER A 244 -0.59 -16.81 21.46
CA SER A 244 -1.60 -16.21 22.32
C SER A 244 -2.88 -17.04 22.41
N LYS A 245 -3.52 -17.01 23.58
CA LYS A 245 -4.88 -17.57 23.79
C LYS A 245 -5.97 -16.51 23.52
N ASN A 246 -5.61 -15.21 23.43
CA ASN A 246 -6.56 -14.15 23.20
C ASN A 246 -7.08 -14.16 21.75
N ASN A 247 -8.30 -13.69 21.55
CA ASN A 247 -8.82 -13.44 20.21
C ASN A 247 -8.00 -12.36 19.51
N ILE A 248 -7.61 -12.62 18.26
CA ILE A 248 -6.84 -11.71 17.42
C ILE A 248 -7.71 -11.28 16.24
N PHE A 249 -7.90 -9.98 16.13
CA PHE A 249 -8.60 -9.37 15.01
C PHE A 249 -7.57 -8.69 14.11
N CYS A 250 -7.35 -9.26 12.94
CA CYS A 250 -6.53 -8.67 11.88
C CYS A 250 -7.42 -7.79 11.01
N ILE A 251 -7.24 -6.48 11.02
CA ILE A 251 -7.98 -5.54 10.18
C ILE A 251 -7.09 -5.12 9.02
N ASP A 252 -7.47 -5.46 7.80
CA ASP A 252 -6.69 -5.16 6.61
C ASP A 252 -7.52 -4.45 5.54
N GLY A 253 -6.86 -3.83 4.56
CA GLY A 253 -7.47 -3.23 3.40
C GLY A 253 -7.27 -4.09 2.15
N ASP A 254 -8.14 -3.91 1.16
CA ASP A 254 -8.10 -4.64 -0.11
C ASP A 254 -6.76 -4.48 -0.87
N GLY A 255 -6.21 -3.28 -0.95
CA GLY A 255 -4.89 -3.07 -1.55
C GLY A 255 -3.75 -3.78 -0.81
N ALA A 256 -3.80 -3.82 0.53
CA ALA A 256 -2.81 -4.53 1.34
C ALA A 256 -2.97 -6.06 1.24
N PHE A 257 -4.21 -6.55 1.22
CA PHE A 257 -4.54 -7.95 0.98
C PHE A 257 -3.96 -8.45 -0.36
N LEU A 258 -4.18 -7.67 -1.44
CA LEU A 258 -3.72 -8.04 -2.77
C LEU A 258 -2.20 -7.95 -2.94
N MET A 259 -1.54 -7.06 -2.19
CA MET A 259 -0.10 -6.85 -2.28
C MET A 259 0.69 -8.11 -1.92
N HIS A 260 0.24 -8.85 -0.91
CA HIS A 260 0.89 -10.08 -0.41
C HIS A 260 -0.13 -11.20 -0.18
N LEU A 261 -0.88 -11.57 -1.21
CA LEU A 261 -1.93 -12.59 -1.16
C LEU A 261 -1.43 -13.95 -0.63
N GLY A 262 -0.19 -14.34 -0.93
CA GLY A 262 0.43 -15.55 -0.40
C GLY A 262 0.55 -15.54 1.14
N SER A 263 0.73 -14.39 1.78
CA SER A 263 0.74 -14.27 3.24
C SER A 263 -0.63 -14.57 3.86
N ILE A 264 -1.71 -14.27 3.13
CA ILE A 264 -3.08 -14.56 3.58
C ILE A 264 -3.33 -16.07 3.56
N MET A 265 -2.83 -16.79 2.54
CA MET A 265 -2.87 -18.24 2.48
C MET A 265 -2.13 -18.86 3.66
N THR A 266 -0.94 -18.36 3.99
CA THR A 266 -0.20 -18.80 5.17
C THR A 266 -1.02 -18.60 6.45
N ALA A 267 -1.67 -17.44 6.61
CA ALA A 267 -2.52 -17.18 7.76
C ALA A 267 -3.74 -18.12 7.83
N GLY A 268 -4.42 -18.35 6.72
CA GLY A 268 -5.58 -19.23 6.67
C GLY A 268 -5.27 -20.69 7.04
N ASN A 269 -4.09 -21.19 6.64
CA ASN A 269 -3.70 -22.57 6.88
C ASN A 269 -3.11 -22.81 8.29
N PHE A 270 -2.35 -21.86 8.83
CA PHE A 270 -1.61 -22.06 10.08
C PHE A 270 -2.20 -21.35 11.30
N ALA A 271 -3.14 -20.42 11.11
CA ALA A 271 -3.74 -19.72 12.24
C ALA A 271 -4.63 -20.62 13.10
N LYS A 272 -4.63 -20.34 14.40
CA LYS A 272 -5.45 -21.04 15.39
C LYS A 272 -6.90 -20.54 15.41
N LYS A 273 -7.76 -21.21 16.19
CA LYS A 273 -9.19 -20.87 16.37
C LYS A 273 -9.45 -19.44 16.85
N ASN A 274 -8.45 -18.79 17.44
CA ASN A 274 -8.54 -17.41 17.93
C ASN A 274 -8.31 -16.33 16.85
N PHE A 275 -7.98 -16.69 15.61
CA PHE A 275 -7.63 -15.76 14.53
C PHE A 275 -8.86 -15.35 13.72
N LYS A 276 -9.06 -14.03 13.56
CA LYS A 276 -10.16 -13.42 12.81
C LYS A 276 -9.63 -12.37 11.86
N TYR A 277 -9.80 -12.59 10.57
CA TYR A 277 -9.39 -11.68 9.52
C TYR A 277 -10.56 -10.83 9.03
N ILE A 278 -10.40 -9.53 9.03
CA ILE A 278 -11.41 -8.54 8.59
C ILE A 278 -10.83 -7.77 7.42
N LEU A 279 -11.40 -7.95 6.24
CA LEU A 279 -11.08 -7.22 5.03
C LEU A 279 -12.01 -6.00 4.90
N LEU A 280 -11.47 -4.81 5.06
CA LEU A 280 -12.16 -3.57 4.71
C LEU A 280 -11.98 -3.31 3.22
N ASN A 281 -12.97 -3.72 2.42
CA ASN A 281 -12.97 -3.58 0.98
C ASN A 281 -13.68 -2.29 0.58
N ASN A 282 -12.92 -1.29 0.12
CA ASN A 282 -13.45 -0.06 -0.46
C ASN A 282 -13.12 0.05 -1.96
N ASN A 283 -12.54 -0.98 -2.55
CA ASN A 283 -12.06 -1.04 -3.93
C ASN A 283 -11.17 0.16 -4.32
N SER A 284 -10.35 0.66 -3.37
CA SER A 284 -9.63 1.90 -3.58
C SER A 284 -8.34 2.01 -2.77
N HIS A 285 -7.28 2.49 -3.41
CA HIS A 285 -6.08 3.00 -2.74
C HIS A 285 -6.36 4.36 -2.07
N ASP A 286 -7.29 4.39 -1.11
CA ASP A 286 -7.88 5.60 -0.55
C ASP A 286 -6.86 6.60 0.02
N SER A 287 -5.83 6.13 0.73
CA SER A 287 -4.83 7.00 1.38
C SER A 287 -3.84 7.66 0.40
N VAL A 288 -3.78 7.22 -0.86
CA VAL A 288 -2.72 7.63 -1.80
C VAL A 288 -3.25 8.18 -3.14
N GLY A 289 -4.58 8.33 -3.29
CA GLY A 289 -5.13 8.96 -4.50
C GLY A 289 -6.47 8.40 -4.96
N GLY A 290 -6.92 7.25 -4.42
CA GLY A 290 -8.23 6.70 -4.70
C GLY A 290 -8.32 5.95 -6.05
N GLN A 291 -7.20 5.43 -6.54
CA GLN A 291 -7.18 4.51 -7.68
C GLN A 291 -7.82 3.18 -7.28
N SER A 292 -8.51 2.51 -8.23
CA SER A 292 -9.10 1.20 -7.98
C SER A 292 -8.02 0.15 -7.65
N THR A 293 -8.36 -0.75 -6.73
CA THR A 293 -7.59 -1.97 -6.44
C THR A 293 -8.05 -3.14 -7.30
N ASN A 294 -9.17 -3.00 -8.02
CA ASN A 294 -9.90 -4.05 -8.74
C ASN A 294 -10.38 -5.20 -7.83
N ALA A 295 -10.55 -4.93 -6.55
CA ALA A 295 -11.01 -5.90 -5.57
C ALA A 295 -12.50 -6.29 -5.78
N ASP A 296 -13.27 -5.47 -6.49
CA ASP A 296 -14.66 -5.75 -6.87
C ASP A 296 -14.80 -6.95 -7.82
N ASN A 297 -13.75 -7.28 -8.58
CA ASN A 297 -13.70 -8.43 -9.48
C ASN A 297 -13.46 -9.77 -8.75
N ILE A 298 -13.24 -9.75 -7.42
CA ILE A 298 -12.86 -10.92 -6.65
C ILE A 298 -14.07 -11.49 -5.90
N ASN A 299 -14.29 -12.79 -6.05
CA ASN A 299 -15.19 -13.55 -5.18
C ASN A 299 -14.44 -13.94 -3.90
N PHE A 300 -14.53 -13.08 -2.86
CA PHE A 300 -13.83 -13.29 -1.59
C PHE A 300 -14.32 -14.51 -0.81
N GLU A 301 -15.54 -14.96 -1.01
CA GLU A 301 -16.03 -16.20 -0.39
C GLU A 301 -15.26 -17.43 -0.91
N LYS A 302 -15.20 -17.61 -2.23
CA LYS A 302 -14.47 -18.70 -2.86
C LYS A 302 -12.97 -18.58 -2.55
N LEU A 303 -12.43 -17.38 -2.68
CA LEU A 303 -11.00 -17.13 -2.45
C LEU A 303 -10.61 -17.42 -0.99
N SER A 304 -11.35 -16.93 0.00
CA SER A 304 -11.01 -17.17 1.41
C SER A 304 -11.04 -18.67 1.77
N LYS A 305 -12.00 -19.42 1.25
CA LYS A 305 -12.05 -20.88 1.42
C LYS A 305 -10.81 -21.55 0.81
N SER A 306 -10.42 -21.16 -0.41
CA SER A 306 -9.21 -21.66 -1.09
C SER A 306 -7.92 -21.30 -0.35
N LEU A 307 -7.91 -20.17 0.36
CA LEU A 307 -6.79 -19.73 1.20
C LEU A 307 -6.74 -20.38 2.59
N GLY A 308 -7.63 -21.34 2.90
CA GLY A 308 -7.63 -22.11 4.14
C GLY A 308 -8.50 -21.56 5.28
N PHE A 309 -9.27 -20.50 5.06
CA PHE A 309 -10.21 -20.01 6.08
C PHE A 309 -11.42 -20.92 6.19
N LYS A 310 -11.76 -21.30 7.42
CA LYS A 310 -12.84 -22.26 7.69
C LYS A 310 -14.24 -21.66 7.57
N LYS A 311 -14.36 -20.35 7.77
CA LYS A 311 -15.63 -19.64 7.79
C LYS A 311 -15.49 -18.30 7.09
N PHE A 312 -16.52 -17.94 6.31
CA PHE A 312 -16.63 -16.66 5.60
C PHE A 312 -17.93 -15.94 5.96
N TYR A 313 -17.83 -14.62 6.10
CA TYR A 313 -18.95 -13.70 6.25
C TYR A 313 -18.75 -12.49 5.34
N SER A 314 -19.87 -11.87 4.94
CA SER A 314 -19.83 -10.61 4.19
C SER A 314 -20.85 -9.62 4.77
N ILE A 315 -20.44 -8.36 4.87
CA ILE A 315 -21.30 -7.23 5.25
C ILE A 315 -21.24 -6.21 4.12
N LYS A 316 -22.41 -5.91 3.49
CA LYS A 316 -22.51 -4.98 2.36
C LYS A 316 -23.25 -3.68 2.72
N ASN A 317 -24.09 -3.72 3.77
CA ASN A 317 -24.92 -2.61 4.22
C ASN A 317 -25.17 -2.69 5.73
N LYS A 318 -26.02 -1.81 6.28
CA LYS A 318 -26.34 -1.78 7.71
C LYS A 318 -27.27 -2.92 8.17
N GLN A 319 -27.99 -3.55 7.23
CA GLN A 319 -28.90 -4.64 7.56
C GLN A 319 -28.13 -5.84 8.14
N ASN A 320 -28.58 -6.33 9.28
CA ASN A 320 -27.96 -7.43 10.03
C ASN A 320 -26.47 -7.22 10.41
N LEU A 321 -25.90 -6.03 10.21
CA LEU A 321 -24.48 -5.75 10.50
C LEU A 321 -24.11 -6.14 11.92
N LEU A 322 -24.89 -5.71 12.92
CA LEU A 322 -24.62 -6.04 14.33
C LEU A 322 -24.68 -7.54 14.58
N LYS A 323 -25.70 -8.23 14.05
CA LYS A 323 -25.88 -9.69 14.19
C LYS A 323 -24.69 -10.45 13.57
N ILE A 324 -24.31 -10.10 12.34
CA ILE A 324 -23.18 -10.74 11.64
C ILE A 324 -21.88 -10.47 12.41
N THR A 325 -21.65 -9.23 12.86
CA THR A 325 -20.45 -8.87 13.64
C THR A 325 -20.35 -9.66 14.94
N LYS A 326 -21.44 -9.77 15.70
CA LYS A 326 -21.48 -10.57 16.94
C LYS A 326 -21.21 -12.06 16.69
N ASN A 327 -21.82 -12.62 15.65
CA ASN A 327 -21.61 -14.03 15.27
C ASN A 327 -20.15 -14.27 14.86
N PHE A 328 -19.57 -13.39 14.04
CA PHE A 328 -18.17 -13.47 13.63
C PHE A 328 -17.20 -13.39 14.82
N ILE A 329 -17.47 -12.51 15.78
CA ILE A 329 -16.64 -12.36 17.00
C ILE A 329 -16.65 -13.65 17.84
N LYS A 330 -17.80 -14.29 18.02
CA LYS A 330 -17.97 -15.51 18.82
C LYS A 330 -17.44 -16.77 18.15
N MET A 331 -17.31 -16.76 16.85
CA MET A 331 -16.94 -17.96 16.08
C MET A 331 -15.50 -18.41 16.32
N ASN A 332 -15.26 -19.70 16.18
CA ASN A 332 -13.89 -20.25 16.10
C ASN A 332 -13.31 -20.00 14.70
N GLY A 333 -12.09 -19.45 14.66
CA GLY A 333 -11.35 -19.20 13.44
C GLY A 333 -10.53 -20.41 12.95
N PRO A 334 -9.68 -20.22 11.95
CA PRO A 334 -9.51 -18.98 11.21
C PRO A 334 -10.78 -18.59 10.44
N ALA A 335 -11.27 -17.40 10.69
CA ALA A 335 -12.49 -16.88 10.08
C ALA A 335 -12.21 -15.60 9.30
N PHE A 336 -12.89 -15.44 8.17
CA PHE A 336 -12.75 -14.29 7.26
C PHE A 336 -14.06 -13.49 7.20
N LEU A 337 -13.97 -12.18 7.36
CA LEU A 337 -15.08 -11.25 7.19
C LEU A 337 -14.72 -10.21 6.13
N GLU A 338 -15.43 -10.21 5.00
CA GLU A 338 -15.40 -9.09 4.06
C GLU A 338 -16.40 -8.02 4.47
N VAL A 339 -15.97 -6.76 4.53
CA VAL A 339 -16.86 -5.62 4.76
C VAL A 339 -16.69 -4.63 3.62
N LYS A 340 -17.75 -4.45 2.82
CA LYS A 340 -17.79 -3.50 1.71
C LYS A 340 -18.12 -2.11 2.25
N VAL A 341 -17.13 -1.22 2.25
CA VAL A 341 -17.22 0.09 2.92
C VAL A 341 -16.92 1.26 1.99
N THR A 342 -17.38 2.46 2.38
CA THR A 342 -16.98 3.71 1.72
C THR A 342 -15.51 4.04 1.95
N ASN A 343 -14.96 4.96 1.16
CA ASN A 343 -13.70 5.62 1.48
C ASN A 343 -13.79 6.36 2.82
N SER A 344 -12.63 6.72 3.40
CA SER A 344 -12.58 7.52 4.62
C SER A 344 -13.22 8.90 4.43
N LYS A 345 -14.14 9.25 5.32
CA LYS A 345 -14.80 10.58 5.35
C LYS A 345 -14.16 11.54 6.35
N ILE A 346 -13.25 11.05 7.19
CA ILE A 346 -12.61 11.85 8.24
C ILE A 346 -11.46 12.67 7.63
N LYS A 347 -11.62 13.99 7.63
CA LYS A 347 -10.66 14.91 6.96
C LYS A 347 -9.28 14.95 7.61
N LYS A 348 -9.20 14.87 8.94
CA LYS A 348 -7.93 14.95 9.70
C LYS A 348 -7.81 13.76 10.62
N LEU A 349 -7.20 12.70 10.12
CA LEU A 349 -6.92 11.51 10.91
C LEU A 349 -5.59 11.68 11.67
N PRO A 350 -5.56 11.37 12.99
CA PRO A 350 -4.33 11.38 13.76
C PRO A 350 -3.35 10.33 13.22
N ARG A 351 -2.08 10.50 13.56
CA ARG A 351 -1.03 9.52 13.24
C ARG A 351 -0.48 8.94 14.53
N PRO A 352 -0.18 7.64 14.58
CA PRO A 352 0.55 7.07 15.71
C PRO A 352 1.93 7.75 15.84
N ASP A 353 2.21 8.33 16.98
CA ASP A 353 3.44 9.10 17.23
C ASP A 353 4.42 8.36 18.15
N ASN A 354 3.95 7.87 19.29
CA ASN A 354 4.78 7.12 20.22
C ASN A 354 4.69 5.61 19.99
N LEU A 355 5.40 5.14 18.96
CA LEU A 355 5.34 3.74 18.50
C LEU A 355 5.85 2.74 19.54
N ILE A 356 6.86 3.12 20.32
CA ILE A 356 7.40 2.27 21.41
C ILE A 356 6.36 2.11 22.52
N LYS A 357 5.69 3.18 22.90
CA LYS A 357 4.60 3.13 23.89
C LYS A 357 3.45 2.24 23.40
N ILE A 358 3.01 2.40 22.15
CA ILE A 358 1.97 1.57 21.52
C ILE A 358 2.36 0.08 21.59
N LYS A 359 3.58 -0.26 21.17
CA LYS A 359 4.11 -1.63 21.27
C LYS A 359 4.05 -2.15 22.71
N ASN A 360 4.57 -1.39 23.66
CA ASN A 360 4.63 -1.82 25.06
C ASN A 360 3.22 -2.00 25.66
N GLU A 361 2.28 -1.13 25.33
CA GLU A 361 0.88 -1.26 25.76
C GLU A 361 0.19 -2.46 25.12
N PHE A 362 0.43 -2.71 23.83
CA PHE A 362 -0.07 -3.89 23.14
C PHE A 362 0.42 -5.19 23.77
N MET A 363 1.68 -5.23 24.21
CA MET A 363 2.29 -6.41 24.84
C MET A 363 1.80 -6.67 26.28
N LYS A 364 1.22 -5.70 26.97
CA LYS A 364 0.63 -5.91 28.30
C LYS A 364 -0.50 -6.93 28.21
N LYS A 365 -0.54 -7.85 29.20
CA LYS A 365 -1.59 -8.89 29.35
C LYS A 365 -2.97 -8.29 29.61
#